data_63885f1bc4c730eae413e2bdf8b72b04
#
_entry.id   63885f1bc4c730eae413e2bdf8b72b04
#
_cell.length_a   1.000
_cell.length_b   1.000
_cell.length_c   1.000
_cell.angle_alpha   90.00
_cell.angle_beta   90.00
_cell.angle_gamma   90.00
#
_symmetry.space_group_name_H-M   'P 1'
#
loop_
_entity.id
_entity.type
_entity.pdbx_description
1 polymer ?
#
loop_
_entity_poly.entity_id
_entity_poly.type
_entity_poly.pdbx_seq_one_letter_code
_entity_poly.pdbx_strand_id
1 'polypeptide(L)'
;MRIDVENTGDEPVPAINIAIALPGRDSTLAFAYRSPQPGLAASQRPAWVLEEGYPKLAGTVGRGGAQTSSKRTFQFGTLAPGQTARTVWRVTAIQPGDFDLSWRIGAGLGLGVNAVDRSGETPAGLFEVSIDNRPRLTEIDDQGRIVPISPDEQRRLEIEEESSE
;
A
#
# COMPACT_ATOMS: atom_id res chain seq x y z
N MET A 1 -1.38 1.44 -4.40
CA MET A 1 -2.41 0.54 -3.84
C MET A 1 -3.64 1.35 -3.50
N ARG A 2 -4.84 0.80 -3.69
CA ARG A 2 -6.12 1.45 -3.38
C ARG A 2 -7.07 0.43 -2.75
N ILE A 3 -7.80 0.84 -1.72
CA ILE A 3 -8.87 0.06 -1.10
C ILE A 3 -10.10 0.95 -1.02
N ASP A 4 -11.20 0.50 -1.61
CA ASP A 4 -12.49 1.15 -1.53
C ASP A 4 -13.35 0.38 -0.53
N VAL A 5 -13.92 1.09 0.45
CA VAL A 5 -14.78 0.53 1.49
C VAL A 5 -16.14 1.22 1.40
N GLU A 6 -17.19 0.46 1.15
CA GLU A 6 -18.56 0.95 1.12
C GLU A 6 -19.32 0.47 2.36
N ASN A 7 -20.05 1.38 3.00
CA ASN A 7 -21.01 0.99 4.02
C ASN A 7 -22.34 0.61 3.36
N THR A 8 -22.60 -0.68 3.23
CA THR A 8 -23.83 -1.22 2.66
C THR A 8 -24.93 -1.46 3.71
N GLY A 9 -24.67 -1.14 4.98
CA GLY A 9 -25.62 -1.19 6.08
C GLY A 9 -26.46 0.09 6.17
N ASP A 10 -27.36 0.11 7.10
CA ASP A 10 -28.30 1.20 7.41
C ASP A 10 -27.82 2.12 8.55
N GLU A 11 -26.78 1.72 9.27
CA GLU A 11 -26.20 2.50 10.36
C GLU A 11 -24.80 3.05 10.00
N PRO A 12 -24.41 4.22 10.54
CA PRO A 12 -23.08 4.75 10.36
C PRO A 12 -22.02 3.84 11.00
N VAL A 13 -20.94 3.57 10.29
CA VAL A 13 -19.77 2.84 10.81
C VAL A 13 -18.73 3.84 11.32
N PRO A 14 -18.55 3.96 12.65
CA PRO A 14 -17.61 4.93 13.20
C PRO A 14 -16.17 4.49 13.04
N ALA A 15 -15.28 5.43 12.87
CA ALA A 15 -13.82 5.22 12.89
C ALA A 15 -13.37 4.04 12.04
N ILE A 16 -13.78 4.03 10.75
CA ILE A 16 -13.30 3.02 9.79
C ILE A 16 -11.79 2.97 9.84
N ASN A 17 -11.27 1.78 9.99
CA ASN A 17 -9.83 1.55 10.00
C ASN A 17 -9.45 0.40 9.07
N ILE A 18 -8.25 0.51 8.50
CA ILE A 18 -7.67 -0.48 7.60
C ILE A 18 -6.33 -0.90 8.20
N ALA A 19 -6.21 -2.17 8.54
CA ALA A 19 -4.96 -2.79 8.96
C ALA A 19 -4.33 -3.51 7.77
N ILE A 20 -3.01 -3.34 7.59
CA ILE A 20 -2.24 -3.98 6.52
C ILE A 20 -1.02 -4.65 7.14
N ALA A 21 -0.75 -5.90 6.75
CA ALA A 21 0.36 -6.68 7.25
C ALA A 21 0.97 -7.57 6.14
N LEU A 22 2.21 -7.98 6.33
CA LEU A 22 2.88 -9.03 5.55
C LEU A 22 2.85 -10.32 6.38
N PRO A 23 2.05 -11.33 6.02
CA PRO A 23 2.06 -12.61 6.70
C PRO A 23 3.43 -13.28 6.62
N GLY A 24 3.86 -13.95 7.70
CA GLY A 24 5.09 -14.72 7.72
C GLY A 24 6.39 -13.94 7.91
N ARG A 25 6.34 -12.61 7.95
CA ARG A 25 7.44 -11.78 8.42
C ARG A 25 7.07 -11.18 9.77
N ASP A 26 8.09 -10.83 10.56
CA ASP A 26 7.88 -10.06 11.78
C ASP A 26 7.00 -8.86 11.42
N SER A 27 5.75 -9.00 11.74
CA SER A 27 4.60 -8.37 11.12
C SER A 27 4.51 -6.85 11.36
N THR A 28 5.55 -6.26 11.89
CA THR A 28 5.61 -4.84 12.21
C THR A 28 5.88 -3.95 11.01
N LEU A 29 6.32 -4.50 9.87
CA LEU A 29 6.96 -3.72 8.82
C LEU A 29 6.41 -4.00 7.40
N ALA A 30 5.08 -4.03 7.22
CA ALA A 30 4.53 -3.96 5.87
C ALA A 30 5.00 -2.69 5.16
N PHE A 31 5.09 -1.58 5.89
CA PHE A 31 5.60 -0.30 5.38
C PHE A 31 6.65 0.28 6.33
N ALA A 32 7.79 0.71 5.79
CA ALA A 32 8.65 1.66 6.49
C ALA A 32 8.07 3.06 6.29
N TYR A 33 8.03 3.79 7.36
CA TYR A 33 8.03 5.25 7.27
C TYR A 33 9.46 5.68 6.97
N ARG A 34 9.61 6.72 6.17
CA ARG A 34 10.88 7.32 5.79
C ARG A 34 11.75 7.64 7.01
N SER A 35 12.25 6.60 7.66
CA SER A 35 13.31 6.68 8.65
C SER A 35 14.49 5.91 8.10
N PRO A 36 15.56 6.58 7.69
CA PRO A 36 16.80 5.88 7.38
C PRO A 36 17.29 5.27 8.69
N GLN A 37 17.00 3.99 8.91
CA GLN A 37 17.73 3.22 9.88
C GLN A 37 18.84 2.48 9.12
N PRO A 38 20.06 3.04 9.08
CA PRO A 38 21.21 2.33 8.53
C PRO A 38 21.46 1.09 9.39
N GLY A 39 21.71 -0.05 8.76
CA GLY A 39 22.15 -1.27 9.45
C GLY A 39 21.07 -2.33 9.70
N LEU A 40 19.84 -2.18 9.20
CA LEU A 40 18.87 -3.29 9.24
C LEU A 40 19.36 -4.44 8.34
N ALA A 41 19.37 -5.66 8.89
CA ALA A 41 19.61 -6.87 8.12
C ALA A 41 18.59 -6.98 6.96
N ALA A 42 18.97 -7.58 5.83
CA ALA A 42 18.11 -7.68 4.65
C ALA A 42 16.75 -8.31 4.94
N SER A 43 16.70 -9.30 5.87
CA SER A 43 15.46 -9.95 6.33
C SER A 43 14.52 -9.04 7.14
N GLN A 44 15.02 -7.93 7.65
CA GLN A 44 14.27 -6.96 8.46
C GLN A 44 13.87 -5.73 7.65
N ARG A 45 14.29 -5.62 6.39
CA ARG A 45 13.92 -4.51 5.53
C ARG A 45 12.45 -4.66 5.12
N PRO A 46 11.65 -3.60 5.19
CA PRO A 46 10.31 -3.63 4.64
C PRO A 46 10.35 -3.79 3.12
N ALA A 47 9.28 -4.35 2.56
CA ALA A 47 9.16 -4.47 1.10
C ALA A 47 8.88 -3.11 0.44
N TRP A 48 8.22 -2.21 1.16
CA TRP A 48 7.82 -0.89 0.67
C TRP A 48 8.09 0.21 1.68
N VAL A 49 8.31 1.42 1.16
CA VAL A 49 8.27 2.67 1.92
C VAL A 49 6.96 3.39 1.59
N LEU A 50 6.17 3.71 2.61
CA LEU A 50 4.99 4.56 2.46
C LEU A 50 5.44 6.00 2.26
N GLU A 51 4.99 6.62 1.16
CA GLU A 51 5.33 8.00 0.86
C GLU A 51 4.67 8.98 1.85
N GLU A 52 5.31 10.12 2.03
CA GLU A 52 4.81 11.16 2.93
C GLU A 52 3.40 11.64 2.51
N GLY A 53 2.53 11.85 3.51
CA GLY A 53 1.14 12.25 3.26
C GLY A 53 0.18 11.10 2.95
N TYR A 54 0.66 9.86 2.87
CA TYR A 54 -0.17 8.69 2.66
C TYR A 54 -0.23 7.78 3.89
N PRO A 55 -1.27 6.94 4.04
CA PRO A 55 -2.46 6.84 3.18
C PRO A 55 -3.39 8.03 3.33
N LYS A 56 -4.22 8.28 2.33
CA LYS A 56 -5.22 9.36 2.34
C LYS A 56 -6.52 8.93 1.65
N LEU A 57 -7.61 9.64 1.94
CA LEU A 57 -8.85 9.55 1.16
C LEU A 57 -8.65 10.21 -0.20
N ALA A 58 -9.12 9.57 -1.28
CA ALA A 58 -9.08 10.17 -2.62
C ALA A 58 -9.88 11.47 -2.65
N GLY A 59 -9.31 12.50 -3.26
CA GLY A 59 -9.94 13.82 -3.36
C GLY A 59 -9.74 14.74 -2.15
N THR A 60 -9.02 14.29 -1.11
CA THR A 60 -8.67 15.15 0.04
C THR A 60 -7.29 15.77 -0.13
N VAL A 61 -7.15 17.01 0.34
CA VAL A 61 -5.87 17.70 0.42
C VAL A 61 -5.30 17.49 1.83
N GLY A 62 -4.05 17.03 1.91
CA GLY A 62 -3.36 16.78 3.18
C GLY A 62 -3.36 15.32 3.63
N ARG A 63 -2.93 15.06 4.86
CA ARG A 63 -2.90 13.72 5.46
C ARG A 63 -4.32 13.24 5.71
N GLY A 64 -4.76 12.22 4.96
CA GLY A 64 -6.14 11.74 5.03
C GLY A 64 -6.39 10.61 6.00
N GLY A 65 -5.36 9.95 6.52
CA GLY A 65 -5.49 8.85 7.47
C GLY A 65 -4.66 9.11 8.72
N ALA A 66 -5.28 8.99 9.90
CA ALA A 66 -4.54 9.01 11.15
C ALA A 66 -3.94 7.62 11.40
N GLN A 67 -2.62 7.55 11.51
CA GLN A 67 -1.95 6.34 11.94
C GLN A 67 -2.28 6.09 13.41
N THR A 68 -2.69 4.88 13.73
CA THR A 68 -2.89 4.46 15.11
C THR A 68 -1.56 4.09 15.76
N SER A 69 -1.56 3.86 17.09
CA SER A 69 -0.40 3.35 17.84
C SER A 69 0.11 2.01 17.29
N SER A 70 -0.76 1.21 16.70
CA SER A 70 -0.37 0.10 15.84
C SER A 70 0.06 0.66 14.49
N LYS A 71 1.34 0.70 14.20
CA LYS A 71 1.94 1.19 12.93
C LYS A 71 1.38 0.55 11.65
N ARG A 72 0.44 -0.39 11.77
CA ARG A 72 -0.21 -1.15 10.68
C ARG A 72 -1.63 -0.72 10.40
N THR A 73 -2.24 0.05 11.29
CA THR A 73 -3.66 0.40 11.22
C THR A 73 -3.81 1.88 11.00
N PHE A 74 -4.62 2.24 10.01
CA PHE A 74 -4.90 3.61 9.60
C PHE A 74 -6.40 3.87 9.71
N GLN A 75 -6.77 4.96 10.37
CA GLN A 75 -8.16 5.35 10.61
C GLN A 75 -8.58 6.43 9.61
N PHE A 76 -9.79 6.32 9.08
CA PHE A 76 -10.33 7.19 8.02
C PHE A 76 -11.65 7.90 8.38
N GLY A 77 -12.02 7.92 9.64
CA GLY A 77 -13.23 8.62 10.09
C GLY A 77 -14.49 7.74 10.01
N THR A 78 -15.66 8.39 10.04
CA THR A 78 -16.97 7.72 10.02
C THR A 78 -17.47 7.56 8.59
N LEU A 79 -18.07 6.42 8.30
CA LEU A 79 -18.67 6.10 7.01
C LEU A 79 -20.19 5.97 7.15
N ALA A 80 -20.91 6.93 6.60
CA ALA A 80 -22.39 6.93 6.62
C ALA A 80 -22.96 5.80 5.73
N PRO A 81 -24.22 5.39 5.94
CA PRO A 81 -24.92 4.45 5.06
C PRO A 81 -24.81 4.84 3.58
N GLY A 82 -24.51 3.88 2.71
CA GLY A 82 -24.33 4.09 1.28
C GLY A 82 -23.08 4.89 0.88
N GLN A 83 -22.27 5.34 1.82
CA GLN A 83 -21.05 6.09 1.53
C GLN A 83 -19.88 5.16 1.24
N THR A 84 -19.02 5.57 0.30
CA THR A 84 -17.78 4.87 -0.03
C THR A 84 -16.56 5.70 0.39
N ALA A 85 -15.69 5.12 1.21
CA ALA A 85 -14.37 5.64 1.50
C ALA A 85 -13.36 5.03 0.51
N ARG A 86 -12.78 5.85 -0.35
CA ARG A 86 -11.72 5.44 -1.27
C ARG A 86 -10.37 5.81 -0.67
N THR A 87 -9.63 4.81 -0.22
CA THR A 87 -8.33 5.01 0.42
C THR A 87 -7.19 4.69 -0.53
N VAL A 88 -6.18 5.55 -0.55
CA VAL A 88 -5.02 5.44 -1.46
C VAL A 88 -3.75 5.38 -0.63
N TRP A 89 -2.89 4.41 -0.95
CA TRP A 89 -1.51 4.31 -0.45
C TRP A 89 -0.56 4.49 -1.62
N ARG A 90 0.32 5.45 -1.53
CA ARG A 90 1.43 5.61 -2.43
C ARG A 90 2.67 5.04 -1.78
N VAL A 91 3.26 4.04 -2.41
CA VAL A 91 4.36 3.27 -1.84
C VAL A 91 5.46 3.13 -2.87
N THR A 92 6.71 3.19 -2.41
CA THR A 92 7.88 2.89 -3.22
C THR A 92 8.39 1.51 -2.84
N ALA A 93 8.47 0.61 -3.82
CA ALA A 93 9.07 -0.71 -3.64
C ALA A 93 10.59 -0.58 -3.41
N ILE A 94 11.11 -1.28 -2.39
CA ILE A 94 12.52 -1.23 -2.03
C ILE A 94 13.15 -2.61 -1.88
N GLN A 95 12.36 -3.66 -2.02
CA GLN A 95 12.83 -5.03 -2.00
C GLN A 95 12.13 -5.84 -3.08
N PRO A 96 12.88 -6.51 -3.98
CA PRO A 96 12.29 -7.41 -4.96
C PRO A 96 11.79 -8.69 -4.28
N GLY A 97 10.85 -9.37 -4.93
CA GLY A 97 10.27 -10.62 -4.49
C GLY A 97 8.76 -10.67 -4.62
N ASP A 98 8.19 -11.81 -4.25
CA ASP A 98 6.76 -12.03 -4.20
C ASP A 98 6.26 -11.85 -2.77
N PHE A 99 5.19 -11.11 -2.63
CA PHE A 99 4.64 -10.69 -1.33
C PHE A 99 3.14 -10.86 -1.30
N ASP A 100 2.65 -11.48 -0.23
CA ASP A 100 1.23 -11.51 0.12
C ASP A 100 0.96 -10.41 1.13
N LEU A 101 0.25 -9.39 0.71
CA LEU A 101 -0.14 -8.28 1.56
C LEU A 101 -1.54 -8.50 2.10
N SER A 102 -1.67 -8.86 3.38
CA SER A 102 -2.98 -9.01 4.01
C SER A 102 -3.57 -7.68 4.42
N TRP A 103 -4.88 -7.53 4.23
CA TRP A 103 -5.63 -6.38 4.71
C TRP A 103 -6.85 -6.82 5.53
N ARG A 104 -7.27 -5.97 6.46
CA ARG A 104 -8.47 -6.15 7.27
C ARG A 104 -9.14 -4.81 7.48
N ILE A 105 -10.46 -4.78 7.35
CA ILE A 105 -11.29 -3.60 7.66
C ILE A 105 -11.85 -3.77 9.06
N GLY A 106 -11.72 -2.72 9.87
CA GLY A 106 -12.30 -2.65 11.20
C GLY A 106 -13.05 -1.34 11.41
N ALA A 107 -13.73 -1.25 12.53
CA ALA A 107 -14.44 -0.04 12.96
C ALA A 107 -14.20 0.23 14.44
N GLY A 108 -14.48 1.47 14.86
CA GLY A 108 -14.63 1.82 16.26
C GLY A 108 -13.44 1.49 17.15
N LEU A 109 -12.22 1.88 16.79
CA LEU A 109 -11.02 1.64 17.59
C LEU A 109 -11.31 1.91 19.09
N GLY A 110 -11.44 0.84 19.88
CA GLY A 110 -11.74 0.94 21.31
C GLY A 110 -13.20 1.18 21.68
N LEU A 111 -14.13 1.25 20.70
CA LEU A 111 -15.56 1.51 20.97
C LEU A 111 -16.44 0.24 21.02
N GLY A 112 -15.85 -0.96 20.90
CA GLY A 112 -16.60 -2.22 20.90
C GLY A 112 -17.46 -2.43 19.64
N VAL A 113 -17.27 -1.64 18.59
CA VAL A 113 -17.96 -1.76 17.31
C VAL A 113 -17.08 -2.53 16.33
N ASN A 114 -17.64 -3.51 15.63
CA ASN A 114 -16.95 -4.27 14.60
C ASN A 114 -17.58 -3.98 13.23
N ALA A 115 -16.73 -3.77 12.21
CA ALA A 115 -17.19 -3.85 10.84
C ALA A 115 -17.34 -5.32 10.47
N VAL A 116 -18.49 -5.67 9.90
CA VAL A 116 -18.76 -7.00 9.35
C VAL A 116 -19.24 -6.87 7.91
N ASP A 117 -18.93 -7.86 7.10
CA ASP A 117 -19.47 -7.97 5.75
C ASP A 117 -20.87 -8.61 5.75
N ARG A 118 -21.43 -8.88 4.58
CA ARG A 118 -22.75 -9.51 4.44
C ARG A 118 -22.83 -10.93 5.00
N SER A 119 -21.69 -11.60 5.21
CA SER A 119 -21.61 -12.92 5.85
C SER A 119 -21.57 -12.84 7.38
N GLY A 120 -21.38 -11.64 7.94
CA GLY A 120 -21.17 -11.40 9.36
C GLY A 120 -19.73 -11.52 9.81
N GLU A 121 -18.80 -11.67 8.87
CA GLU A 121 -17.37 -11.77 9.15
C GLU A 121 -16.65 -10.44 9.00
N THR A 122 -15.48 -10.31 9.65
CA THR A 122 -14.64 -9.13 9.46
C THR A 122 -14.10 -9.11 8.04
N PRO A 123 -14.35 -8.04 7.25
CA PRO A 123 -13.83 -7.94 5.89
C PRO A 123 -12.30 -8.00 5.87
N ALA A 124 -11.75 -8.97 5.17
CA ALA A 124 -10.32 -9.20 5.06
C ALA A 124 -9.96 -9.83 3.71
N GLY A 125 -8.71 -9.75 3.32
CA GLY A 125 -8.23 -10.36 2.09
C GLY A 125 -6.73 -10.23 1.90
N LEU A 126 -6.26 -10.63 0.73
CA LEU A 126 -4.87 -10.62 0.31
C LEU A 126 -4.72 -9.84 -1.00
N PHE A 127 -3.58 -9.16 -1.14
CA PHE A 127 -3.03 -8.72 -2.42
C PHE A 127 -1.74 -9.49 -2.68
N GLU A 128 -1.69 -10.19 -3.77
CA GLU A 128 -0.45 -10.78 -4.28
C GLU A 128 0.29 -9.72 -5.10
N VAL A 129 1.54 -9.45 -4.75
CA VAL A 129 2.36 -8.43 -5.40
C VAL A 129 3.73 -9.02 -5.71
N SER A 130 4.10 -9.00 -6.99
CA SER A 130 5.45 -9.32 -7.46
C SER A 130 6.22 -8.03 -7.74
N ILE A 131 7.44 -7.93 -7.21
CA ILE A 131 8.34 -6.81 -7.42
C ILE A 131 9.60 -7.35 -8.10
N ASP A 132 9.81 -6.92 -9.34
CA ASP A 132 10.98 -7.29 -10.11
C ASP A 132 12.25 -6.66 -9.53
N ASN A 133 13.36 -7.39 -9.67
CA ASN A 133 14.69 -6.90 -9.28
C ASN A 133 15.29 -5.91 -10.32
N ARG A 134 14.65 -5.78 -11.48
CA ARG A 134 15.13 -4.92 -12.57
C ARG A 134 14.61 -3.50 -12.39
N PRO A 135 15.48 -2.49 -12.22
CA PRO A 135 15.04 -1.11 -12.29
C PRO A 135 14.48 -0.84 -13.70
N ARG A 136 13.40 -0.08 -13.79
CA ARG A 136 12.95 0.41 -15.10
C ARG A 136 14.06 1.28 -15.68
N LEU A 137 14.50 0.93 -16.89
CA LEU A 137 15.41 1.78 -17.61
C LEU A 137 14.73 3.12 -17.91
N THR A 138 15.48 4.19 -17.76
CA THR A 138 15.00 5.55 -18.01
C THR A 138 15.95 6.24 -18.96
N GLU A 139 15.45 7.13 -19.78
CA GLU A 139 16.21 8.01 -20.66
C GLU A 139 15.94 9.47 -20.33
N ILE A 140 16.77 10.35 -20.86
CA ILE A 140 16.57 11.79 -20.76
C ILE A 140 15.99 12.23 -22.11
N ASP A 141 14.77 12.77 -22.10
CA ASP A 141 14.11 13.31 -23.30
C ASP A 141 14.80 14.61 -23.79
N ASP A 142 14.42 15.06 -24.98
CA ASP A 142 14.95 16.29 -25.59
C ASP A 142 14.70 17.57 -24.76
N GLN A 143 13.86 17.49 -23.73
CA GLN A 143 13.55 18.56 -22.80
C GLN A 143 14.31 18.43 -21.47
N GLY A 144 15.23 17.45 -21.35
CA GLY A 144 16.01 17.20 -20.16
C GLY A 144 15.24 16.49 -19.02
N ARG A 145 14.10 15.86 -19.28
CA ARG A 145 13.29 15.15 -18.29
C ARG A 145 13.63 13.66 -18.30
N ILE A 146 13.66 13.06 -17.14
CA ILE A 146 13.81 11.61 -17.01
C ILE A 146 12.46 10.94 -17.33
N VAL A 147 12.42 10.18 -18.41
CA VAL A 147 11.24 9.43 -18.86
C VAL A 147 11.52 7.93 -18.85
N PRO A 148 10.55 7.07 -18.54
CA PRO A 148 10.75 5.63 -18.64
C PRO A 148 10.86 5.22 -20.10
N ILE A 149 11.84 4.37 -20.41
CA ILE A 149 11.96 3.74 -21.74
C ILE A 149 10.75 2.85 -21.97
N SER A 150 10.25 2.79 -23.19
CA SER A 150 9.10 1.98 -23.53
C SER A 150 9.38 0.48 -23.32
N PRO A 151 8.38 -0.35 -22.99
CA PRO A 151 8.59 -1.78 -22.79
C PRO A 151 9.19 -2.51 -24.01
N ASP A 152 8.88 -2.02 -25.22
CA ASP A 152 9.40 -2.62 -26.46
C ASP A 152 10.88 -2.25 -26.67
N GLU A 153 11.27 -1.06 -26.31
CA GLU A 153 12.64 -0.58 -26.39
C GLU A 153 13.52 -1.20 -25.30
N GLN A 154 12.97 -1.33 -24.11
CA GLN A 154 13.63 -2.05 -23.02
C GLN A 154 13.96 -3.50 -23.43
N ARG A 155 13.01 -4.18 -24.07
CA ARG A 155 13.17 -5.55 -24.58
C ARG A 155 14.23 -5.64 -25.68
N ARG A 156 14.37 -4.62 -26.53
CA ARG A 156 15.43 -4.53 -27.54
C ARG A 156 16.80 -4.43 -26.90
N LEU A 157 16.96 -3.55 -25.91
CA LEU A 157 18.25 -3.37 -25.21
C LEU A 157 18.68 -4.63 -24.48
N GLU A 158 17.73 -5.35 -23.86
CA GLU A 158 18.00 -6.64 -23.19
C GLU A 158 18.51 -7.71 -24.20
N ILE A 159 17.92 -7.78 -25.39
CA ILE A 159 18.37 -8.73 -26.45
C ILE A 159 19.76 -8.35 -26.97
N GLU A 160 20.06 -7.08 -27.10
CA GLU A 160 21.38 -6.59 -27.56
C GLU A 160 22.47 -6.89 -26.52
N GLU A 161 22.19 -6.77 -25.22
CA GLU A 161 23.12 -7.14 -24.15
C GLU A 161 23.38 -8.65 -24.14
N GLU A 162 22.34 -9.50 -24.23
CA GLU A 162 22.48 -10.96 -24.25
C GLU A 162 23.20 -11.48 -25.51
N SER A 163 23.19 -10.74 -26.61
CA SER A 163 23.86 -11.13 -27.85
C SER A 163 25.33 -10.66 -27.92
N SER A 164 25.78 -9.88 -26.91
CA SER A 164 27.14 -9.30 -26.88
C SER A 164 28.07 -10.03 -25.88
N GLU A 165 27.53 -11.00 -25.12
CA GLU A 165 28.32 -11.92 -24.26
C GLU A 165 28.57 -13.26 -24.99
#